data_4053d9d425481ff758c3b6e9c335eaa3
#
_entry.id   4053d9d425481ff758c3b6e9c335eaa3
#
_cell.length_a   1.000
_cell.length_b   1.000
_cell.length_c   1.000
_cell.angle_alpha   90.00
_cell.angle_beta   90.00
_cell.angle_gamma   90.00
#
_symmetry.space_group_name_H-M   'P 1'
#
loop_
_entity.id
_entity.type
_entity.pdbx_description
1 polymer ?
#
loop_
_entity_poly.entity_id
_entity_poly.type
_entity_poly.pdbx_seq_one_letter_code
_entity_poly.pdbx_strand_id
1 'polypeptide(L)'
;MGANMTTITDEKKPRTAPPEVRRKQLIDATITCIAKNCISGTTLAAIAKEAGLSMGLVSFHFKSKDILLSETLKYLTEEHRELWMQDALCDNLSAARKLRSIVDAQFHPRICSRKKLAVWFAFFGEAAHRKSYRATSSQIDMERQKVCASLFSDIIAEGSYMGMDGENVALTLEGLFDGFWLNMLMYPAKFSREESIRQVLAYLEMMFPQHFANQIL
;
A
#
# COMPACT_ATOMS: atom_id res chain seq x y z
N MET A 1 -32.11 53.94 11.74
CA MET A 1 -31.36 52.83 12.35
C MET A 1 -32.07 51.57 11.90
N GLY A 2 -31.58 50.97 10.85
CA GLY A 2 -32.09 49.71 10.29
C GLY A 2 -31.01 48.62 10.38
N ALA A 3 -31.25 47.60 11.20
CA ALA A 3 -30.33 46.49 11.37
C ALA A 3 -30.52 45.53 10.20
N ASN A 4 -29.49 45.34 9.41
CA ASN A 4 -29.40 44.28 8.40
C ASN A 4 -29.17 42.96 9.09
N MET A 5 -30.18 42.11 9.07
CA MET A 5 -30.08 40.67 9.43
C MET A 5 -29.52 39.90 8.23
N THR A 6 -28.25 39.55 8.29
CA THR A 6 -27.61 38.68 7.32
C THR A 6 -28.11 37.26 7.54
N THR A 7 -28.90 36.74 6.62
CA THR A 7 -29.39 35.35 6.60
C THR A 7 -28.19 34.47 6.23
N ILE A 8 -27.71 33.67 7.18
CA ILE A 8 -26.76 32.58 6.94
C ILE A 8 -27.52 31.48 6.20
N THR A 9 -27.26 31.35 4.90
CA THR A 9 -27.76 30.22 4.12
C THR A 9 -27.01 28.97 4.54
N ASP A 10 -27.71 28.10 5.24
CA ASP A 10 -27.28 26.75 5.56
C ASP A 10 -27.13 25.96 4.24
N GLU A 11 -25.90 25.81 3.73
CA GLU A 11 -25.61 24.99 2.56
C GLU A 11 -25.90 23.55 2.91
N LYS A 12 -27.08 23.07 2.56
CA LYS A 12 -27.45 21.66 2.60
C LYS A 12 -26.46 20.85 1.77
N LYS A 13 -25.56 20.13 2.42
CA LYS A 13 -24.74 19.08 1.79
C LYS A 13 -25.62 18.21 0.89
N PRO A 14 -25.22 17.95 -0.38
CA PRO A 14 -26.04 17.19 -1.31
C PRO A 14 -26.41 15.83 -0.70
N ARG A 15 -27.69 15.51 -0.67
CA ARG A 15 -28.28 14.31 -0.03
C ARG A 15 -27.81 12.99 -0.66
N THR A 16 -27.18 13.03 -1.83
CA THR A 16 -26.67 11.87 -2.57
C THR A 16 -25.27 12.15 -3.10
N ALA A 17 -24.27 11.61 -2.41
CA ALA A 17 -22.92 11.60 -2.99
C ALA A 17 -22.87 10.62 -4.18
N PRO A 18 -22.01 10.86 -5.21
CA PRO A 18 -21.82 9.98 -6.34
C PRO A 18 -21.52 8.53 -5.90
N PRO A 19 -21.92 7.51 -6.69
CA PRO A 19 -21.73 6.11 -6.34
C PRO A 19 -20.28 5.76 -5.99
N GLU A 20 -19.30 6.33 -6.70
CA GLU A 20 -17.87 6.10 -6.49
C GLU A 20 -17.37 6.66 -5.15
N VAL A 21 -17.89 7.82 -4.73
CA VAL A 21 -17.59 8.38 -3.41
C VAL A 21 -18.14 7.46 -2.31
N ARG A 22 -19.33 6.89 -2.50
CA ARG A 22 -19.92 5.94 -1.54
C ARG A 22 -19.15 4.61 -1.52
N ARG A 23 -18.75 4.11 -2.67
CA ARG A 23 -17.89 2.90 -2.73
C ARG A 23 -16.57 3.12 -1.98
N LYS A 24 -15.91 4.25 -2.23
CA LYS A 24 -14.67 4.62 -1.52
C LYS A 24 -14.89 4.74 -0.01
N GLN A 25 -15.98 5.40 0.42
CA GLN A 25 -16.35 5.53 1.83
C GLN A 25 -16.54 4.15 2.51
N LEU A 26 -17.16 3.18 1.81
CA LEU A 26 -17.33 1.82 2.30
C LEU A 26 -16.02 1.05 2.36
N ILE A 27 -15.13 1.22 1.38
CA ILE A 27 -13.78 0.63 1.39
C ILE A 27 -12.97 1.18 2.57
N ASP A 28 -12.96 2.49 2.81
CA ASP A 28 -12.23 3.12 3.92
C ASP A 28 -12.78 2.66 5.30
N ALA A 29 -14.10 2.51 5.41
CA ALA A 29 -14.72 1.93 6.60
C ALA A 29 -14.35 0.46 6.79
N THR A 30 -14.26 -0.31 5.70
CA THR A 30 -13.82 -1.72 5.72
C THR A 30 -12.39 -1.83 6.20
N ILE A 31 -11.47 -1.02 5.69
CA ILE A 31 -10.08 -0.92 6.16
C ILE A 31 -10.04 -0.65 7.67
N THR A 32 -10.87 0.28 8.15
CA THR A 32 -10.95 0.60 9.58
C THR A 32 -11.47 -0.58 10.41
N CYS A 33 -12.52 -1.26 9.94
CA CYS A 33 -13.06 -2.43 10.63
C CYS A 33 -12.09 -3.60 10.68
N ILE A 34 -11.39 -3.89 9.57
CA ILE A 34 -10.37 -4.95 9.54
C ILE A 34 -9.21 -4.64 10.49
N ALA A 35 -8.73 -3.40 10.51
CA ALA A 35 -7.65 -3.00 11.41
C ALA A 35 -8.01 -3.14 12.90
N LYS A 36 -9.28 -2.97 13.25
CA LYS A 36 -9.78 -3.11 14.63
C LYS A 36 -10.11 -4.56 15.02
N ASN A 37 -10.67 -5.36 14.11
CA ASN A 37 -11.35 -6.61 14.44
C ASN A 37 -10.87 -7.81 13.60
N CYS A 38 -9.82 -7.68 12.80
CA CYS A 38 -9.43 -8.63 11.76
C CYS A 38 -10.55 -8.91 10.75
N ILE A 39 -10.28 -9.74 9.73
CA ILE A 39 -11.27 -10.10 8.70
C ILE A 39 -12.44 -10.90 9.29
N SER A 40 -12.15 -11.83 10.21
CA SER A 40 -13.16 -12.68 10.86
C SER A 40 -14.17 -11.88 11.66
N GLY A 41 -13.74 -10.88 12.44
CA GLY A 41 -14.60 -10.02 13.23
C GLY A 41 -15.28 -8.88 12.47
N THR A 42 -14.96 -8.67 11.19
CA THR A 42 -15.54 -7.62 10.36
C THR A 42 -16.90 -8.09 9.78
N THR A 43 -17.97 -7.32 9.99
CA THR A 43 -19.32 -7.58 9.47
C THR A 43 -19.83 -6.41 8.62
N LEU A 44 -20.78 -6.67 7.70
CA LEU A 44 -21.41 -5.58 6.91
C LEU A 44 -22.10 -4.55 7.81
N ALA A 45 -22.68 -4.97 8.94
CA ALA A 45 -23.30 -4.07 9.92
C ALA A 45 -22.27 -3.14 10.59
N ALA A 46 -21.09 -3.70 10.97
CA ALA A 46 -20.00 -2.90 11.51
C ALA A 46 -19.46 -1.89 10.49
N ILE A 47 -19.32 -2.31 9.24
CA ILE A 47 -18.86 -1.45 8.12
C ILE A 47 -19.89 -0.34 7.87
N ALA A 48 -21.19 -0.66 7.82
CA ALA A 48 -22.26 0.32 7.66
C ALA A 48 -22.21 1.40 8.76
N LYS A 49 -22.07 0.96 10.00
CA LYS A 49 -21.94 1.84 11.18
C LYS A 49 -20.69 2.72 11.08
N GLU A 50 -19.55 2.16 10.78
CA GLU A 50 -18.28 2.90 10.63
C GLU A 50 -18.36 3.92 9.49
N ALA A 51 -19.01 3.56 8.38
CA ALA A 51 -19.21 4.44 7.23
C ALA A 51 -20.30 5.51 7.46
N GLY A 52 -21.12 5.40 8.52
CA GLY A 52 -22.30 6.26 8.72
C GLY A 52 -23.36 6.08 7.64
N LEU A 53 -23.52 4.85 7.09
CA LEU A 53 -24.43 4.51 6.01
C LEU A 53 -25.45 3.45 6.45
N SER A 54 -26.61 3.40 5.76
CA SER A 54 -27.60 2.36 6.00
C SER A 54 -27.15 1.01 5.41
N MET A 55 -27.62 -0.10 5.99
CA MET A 55 -27.40 -1.45 5.44
C MET A 55 -27.91 -1.59 4.01
N GLY A 56 -29.04 -0.94 3.67
CA GLY A 56 -29.55 -0.94 2.30
C GLY A 56 -28.57 -0.33 1.30
N LEU A 57 -27.86 0.74 1.69
CA LEU A 57 -26.86 1.36 0.84
C LEU A 57 -25.61 0.49 0.70
N VAL A 58 -25.19 -0.19 1.77
CA VAL A 58 -24.08 -1.17 1.68
C VAL A 58 -24.43 -2.28 0.71
N SER A 59 -25.63 -2.89 0.84
CA SER A 59 -26.10 -3.97 -0.03
C SER A 59 -26.32 -3.53 -1.49
N PHE A 60 -26.63 -2.27 -1.72
CA PHE A 60 -26.72 -1.69 -3.05
C PHE A 60 -25.36 -1.67 -3.75
N HIS A 61 -24.30 -1.24 -3.04
CA HIS A 61 -22.95 -1.13 -3.61
C HIS A 61 -22.18 -2.44 -3.61
N PHE A 62 -22.38 -3.29 -2.58
CA PHE A 62 -21.65 -4.55 -2.41
C PHE A 62 -22.60 -5.66 -1.96
N LYS A 63 -22.84 -6.62 -2.85
CA LYS A 63 -23.82 -7.69 -2.64
C LYS A 63 -23.46 -8.66 -1.49
N SER A 64 -22.18 -8.73 -1.12
CA SER A 64 -21.70 -9.60 -0.04
C SER A 64 -20.45 -9.02 0.64
N LYS A 65 -20.17 -9.50 1.86
CA LYS A 65 -18.92 -9.21 2.57
C LYS A 65 -17.69 -9.60 1.75
N ASP A 66 -17.72 -10.75 1.11
CA ASP A 66 -16.58 -11.25 0.34
C ASP A 66 -16.26 -10.35 -0.88
N ILE A 67 -17.29 -9.84 -1.56
CA ILE A 67 -17.10 -8.88 -2.65
C ILE A 67 -16.48 -7.59 -2.12
N LEU A 68 -17.00 -7.06 -1.00
CA LEU A 68 -16.46 -5.84 -0.41
C LEU A 68 -15.01 -6.01 0.06
N LEU A 69 -14.68 -7.15 0.66
CA LEU A 69 -13.30 -7.48 1.05
C LEU A 69 -12.36 -7.59 -0.16
N SER A 70 -12.80 -8.26 -1.23
CA SER A 70 -12.02 -8.39 -2.47
C SER A 70 -11.77 -7.03 -3.13
N GLU A 71 -12.78 -6.17 -3.20
CA GLU A 71 -12.63 -4.80 -3.73
C GLU A 71 -11.76 -3.93 -2.81
N THR A 72 -11.80 -4.16 -1.50
CA THR A 72 -10.90 -3.47 -0.55
C THR A 72 -9.44 -3.88 -0.76
N LEU A 73 -9.16 -5.18 -0.94
CA LEU A 73 -7.81 -5.65 -1.25
C LEU A 73 -7.33 -5.08 -2.58
N LYS A 74 -8.15 -5.15 -3.62
CA LYS A 74 -7.83 -4.58 -4.93
C LYS A 74 -7.55 -3.07 -4.86
N TYR A 75 -8.33 -2.32 -4.09
CA TYR A 75 -8.07 -0.90 -3.86
C TYR A 75 -6.70 -0.66 -3.19
N LEU A 76 -6.35 -1.45 -2.17
CA LEU A 76 -5.06 -1.33 -1.48
C LEU A 76 -3.88 -1.68 -2.40
N THR A 77 -4.00 -2.73 -3.19
CA THR A 77 -2.96 -3.16 -4.12
C THR A 77 -2.75 -2.13 -5.23
N GLU A 78 -3.83 -1.54 -5.78
CA GLU A 78 -3.71 -0.51 -6.82
C GLU A 78 -3.14 0.80 -6.26
N GLU A 79 -3.57 1.24 -5.07
CA GLU A 79 -2.99 2.41 -4.40
C GLU A 79 -1.47 2.25 -4.17
N HIS A 80 -1.03 1.04 -3.85
CA HIS A 80 0.38 0.72 -3.70
C HIS A 80 1.10 0.73 -5.05
N ARG A 81 0.50 0.09 -6.06
CA ARG A 81 1.02 0.05 -7.42
C ARG A 81 1.24 1.45 -8.01
N GLU A 82 0.25 2.34 -7.89
CA GLU A 82 0.36 3.72 -8.36
C GLU A 82 1.58 4.45 -7.77
N LEU A 83 1.89 4.22 -6.49
CA LEU A 83 3.00 4.88 -5.82
C LEU A 83 4.38 4.42 -6.33
N TRP A 84 4.60 3.12 -6.45
CA TRP A 84 5.90 2.63 -6.86
C TRP A 84 6.12 2.72 -8.38
N MET A 85 5.04 2.71 -9.18
CA MET A 85 5.16 2.86 -10.64
C MET A 85 5.49 4.28 -11.10
N GLN A 86 5.16 5.29 -10.30
CA GLN A 86 5.27 6.69 -10.71
C GLN A 86 6.67 7.03 -11.27
N ASP A 87 7.72 6.65 -10.56
CA ASP A 87 9.11 6.92 -10.96
C ASP A 87 9.79 5.71 -11.63
N ALA A 88 9.30 4.50 -11.37
CA ALA A 88 9.89 3.27 -11.92
C ALA A 88 9.87 3.24 -13.46
N LEU A 89 8.89 3.90 -14.09
CA LEU A 89 8.75 4.01 -15.54
C LEU A 89 9.28 5.33 -16.12
N CYS A 90 9.93 6.17 -15.31
CA CYS A 90 10.47 7.45 -15.78
C CYS A 90 11.79 7.24 -16.53
N ASP A 91 11.84 7.51 -17.83
CA ASP A 91 13.03 7.28 -18.67
C ASP A 91 14.24 8.14 -18.28
N ASN A 92 14.02 9.28 -17.63
CA ASN A 92 15.07 10.22 -17.26
C ASN A 92 15.79 9.88 -15.92
N LEU A 93 15.38 8.81 -15.24
CA LEU A 93 16.00 8.38 -13.99
C LEU A 93 16.93 7.19 -14.21
N SER A 94 18.06 7.18 -13.51
CA SER A 94 18.95 6.01 -13.46
C SER A 94 18.26 4.83 -12.75
N ALA A 95 18.70 3.60 -13.05
CA ALA A 95 18.18 2.39 -12.40
C ALA A 95 18.23 2.46 -10.87
N ALA A 96 19.33 3.00 -10.30
CA ALA A 96 19.46 3.19 -8.87
C ALA A 96 18.45 4.20 -8.30
N ARG A 97 18.16 5.30 -8.99
CA ARG A 97 17.12 6.26 -8.58
C ARG A 97 15.71 5.66 -8.65
N LYS A 98 15.41 4.89 -9.69
CA LYS A 98 14.15 4.15 -9.79
C LYS A 98 13.96 3.18 -8.64
N LEU A 99 14.98 2.39 -8.32
CA LEU A 99 14.96 1.48 -7.15
C LEU A 99 14.79 2.24 -5.84
N ARG A 100 15.49 3.38 -5.66
CA ARG A 100 15.30 4.23 -4.49
C ARG A 100 13.84 4.68 -4.35
N SER A 101 13.20 5.14 -5.42
CA SER A 101 11.79 5.55 -5.41
C SER A 101 10.86 4.38 -5.07
N ILE A 102 11.16 3.16 -5.54
CA ILE A 102 10.42 1.95 -5.14
C ILE A 102 10.55 1.70 -3.64
N VAL A 103 11.77 1.82 -3.07
CA VAL A 103 11.98 1.70 -1.62
C VAL A 103 11.16 2.76 -0.86
N ASP A 104 11.21 4.02 -1.28
CA ASP A 104 10.45 5.10 -0.65
C ASP A 104 8.93 4.86 -0.73
N ALA A 105 8.43 4.32 -1.84
CA ALA A 105 7.03 3.94 -2.02
C ALA A 105 6.59 2.82 -1.06
N GLN A 106 7.43 1.82 -0.82
CA GLN A 106 7.13 0.72 0.12
C GLN A 106 6.89 1.22 1.55
N PHE A 107 7.58 2.27 1.96
CA PHE A 107 7.45 2.85 3.28
C PHE A 107 6.64 4.16 3.30
N HIS A 108 5.94 4.48 2.21
CA HIS A 108 5.13 5.70 2.13
C HIS A 108 3.98 5.67 3.16
N PRO A 109 3.66 6.81 3.85
CA PRO A 109 2.61 6.85 4.89
C PRO A 109 1.24 6.34 4.44
N ARG A 110 0.91 6.53 3.15
CA ARG A 110 -0.34 6.02 2.57
C ARG A 110 -0.42 4.49 2.56
N ILE A 111 0.71 3.79 2.51
CA ILE A 111 0.80 2.33 2.43
C ILE A 111 1.17 1.73 3.77
N CYS A 112 2.15 2.31 4.44
CA CYS A 112 2.86 1.74 5.58
C CYS A 112 2.46 2.38 6.92
N SER A 113 1.19 2.80 7.08
CA SER A 113 0.67 3.17 8.40
C SER A 113 0.35 1.92 9.22
N ARG A 114 0.45 2.00 10.57
CA ARG A 114 0.11 0.88 11.44
C ARG A 114 -1.28 0.27 11.14
N LYS A 115 -2.26 1.11 10.82
CA LYS A 115 -3.60 0.70 10.42
C LYS A 115 -3.57 -0.13 9.13
N LYS A 116 -2.85 0.32 8.11
CA LYS A 116 -2.77 -0.39 6.83
C LYS A 116 -1.92 -1.64 6.91
N LEU A 117 -0.83 -1.62 7.68
CA LEU A 117 -0.03 -2.83 7.94
C LEU A 117 -0.88 -3.93 8.58
N ALA A 118 -1.70 -3.60 9.59
CA ALA A 118 -2.61 -4.57 10.19
C ALA A 118 -3.60 -5.16 9.17
N VAL A 119 -4.07 -4.35 8.21
CA VAL A 119 -4.96 -4.81 7.15
C VAL A 119 -4.23 -5.70 6.14
N TRP A 120 -3.02 -5.33 5.72
CA TRP A 120 -2.19 -6.15 4.83
C TRP A 120 -1.95 -7.53 5.42
N PHE A 121 -1.47 -7.60 6.67
CA PHE A 121 -1.22 -8.90 7.32
C PHE A 121 -2.49 -9.71 7.59
N ALA A 122 -3.63 -9.05 7.81
CA ALA A 122 -4.91 -9.74 7.89
C ALA A 122 -5.28 -10.42 6.55
N PHE A 123 -5.05 -9.76 5.41
CA PHE A 123 -5.25 -10.36 4.09
C PHE A 123 -4.21 -11.44 3.77
N PHE A 124 -2.94 -11.26 4.13
CA PHE A 124 -1.89 -12.27 3.94
C PHE A 124 -2.20 -13.55 4.72
N GLY A 125 -2.70 -13.45 5.96
CA GLY A 125 -3.14 -14.59 6.74
C GLY A 125 -4.29 -15.38 6.07
N GLU A 126 -5.22 -14.68 5.41
CA GLU A 126 -6.33 -15.33 4.68
C GLU A 126 -5.90 -15.86 3.29
N ALA A 127 -4.83 -15.35 2.70
CA ALA A 127 -4.38 -15.75 1.36
C ALA A 127 -4.03 -17.23 1.25
N ALA A 128 -3.62 -17.87 2.36
CA ALA A 128 -3.37 -19.30 2.43
C ALA A 128 -4.64 -20.12 2.10
N HIS A 129 -5.81 -19.62 2.47
CA HIS A 129 -7.10 -20.28 2.35
C HIS A 129 -7.97 -19.74 1.22
N ARG A 130 -7.71 -18.50 0.74
CA ARG A 130 -8.50 -17.81 -0.28
C ARG A 130 -7.69 -17.54 -1.54
N LYS A 131 -7.87 -18.40 -2.55
CA LYS A 131 -7.15 -18.29 -3.84
C LYS A 131 -7.32 -16.92 -4.51
N SER A 132 -8.50 -16.29 -4.40
CA SER A 132 -8.77 -14.97 -4.97
C SER A 132 -7.90 -13.87 -4.35
N TYR A 133 -7.67 -13.89 -3.04
CA TYR A 133 -6.80 -12.91 -2.37
C TYR A 133 -5.36 -13.08 -2.79
N ARG A 134 -4.90 -14.36 -2.84
CA ARG A 134 -3.56 -14.67 -3.35
C ARG A 134 -3.36 -14.17 -4.78
N ALA A 135 -4.32 -14.44 -5.67
CA ALA A 135 -4.22 -14.02 -7.06
C ALA A 135 -4.15 -12.49 -7.20
N THR A 136 -4.94 -11.74 -6.41
CA THR A 136 -4.94 -10.27 -6.45
C THR A 136 -3.61 -9.69 -5.97
N SER A 137 -3.06 -10.18 -4.84
CA SER A 137 -1.79 -9.69 -4.30
C SER A 137 -0.62 -10.10 -5.19
N SER A 138 -0.53 -11.39 -5.58
CA SER A 138 0.62 -11.92 -6.31
C SER A 138 0.81 -11.28 -7.69
N GLN A 139 -0.25 -10.83 -8.35
CA GLN A 139 -0.13 -10.19 -9.65
C GLN A 139 0.70 -8.89 -9.56
N ILE A 140 0.44 -8.05 -8.57
CA ILE A 140 1.12 -6.77 -8.39
C ILE A 140 2.51 -6.95 -7.80
N ASP A 141 2.69 -7.90 -6.87
CA ASP A 141 3.98 -8.23 -6.32
C ASP A 141 4.93 -8.78 -7.40
N MET A 142 4.44 -9.66 -8.28
CA MET A 142 5.21 -10.17 -9.42
C MET A 142 5.56 -9.07 -10.43
N GLU A 143 4.67 -8.09 -10.65
CA GLU A 143 4.95 -6.95 -11.53
C GLU A 143 6.10 -6.11 -10.96
N ARG A 144 6.05 -5.76 -9.67
CA ARG A 144 7.10 -5.00 -8.98
C ARG A 144 8.43 -5.77 -8.97
N GLN A 145 8.39 -7.06 -8.65
CA GLN A 145 9.56 -7.93 -8.64
C GLN A 145 10.25 -7.95 -10.01
N LYS A 146 9.50 -8.07 -11.11
CA LYS A 146 10.05 -8.04 -12.46
C LYS A 146 10.71 -6.71 -12.79
N VAL A 147 10.08 -5.60 -12.42
CA VAL A 147 10.66 -4.26 -12.60
C VAL A 147 11.97 -4.14 -11.80
N CYS A 148 11.96 -4.53 -10.53
CA CYS A 148 13.17 -4.52 -9.70
C CYS A 148 14.27 -5.41 -10.28
N ALA A 149 13.95 -6.62 -10.76
CA ALA A 149 14.89 -7.55 -11.35
C ALA A 149 15.57 -6.96 -12.61
N SER A 150 14.79 -6.30 -13.48
CA SER A 150 15.34 -5.58 -14.63
C SER A 150 16.29 -4.46 -14.22
N LEU A 151 15.87 -3.62 -13.27
CA LEU A 151 16.70 -2.51 -12.78
C LEU A 151 18.00 -2.98 -12.10
N PHE A 152 17.93 -4.09 -11.35
CA PHE A 152 19.16 -4.70 -10.79
C PHE A 152 20.04 -5.29 -11.86
N SER A 153 19.48 -5.90 -12.91
CA SER A 153 20.27 -6.40 -14.04
C SER A 153 21.05 -5.28 -14.75
N ASP A 154 20.41 -4.12 -14.93
CA ASP A 154 21.06 -2.92 -15.48
C ASP A 154 22.23 -2.46 -14.59
N ILE A 155 22.01 -2.34 -13.27
CA ILE A 155 23.03 -1.95 -12.29
C ILE A 155 24.20 -2.95 -12.26
N ILE A 156 23.90 -4.25 -12.30
CA ILE A 156 24.90 -5.32 -12.32
C ILE A 156 25.79 -5.21 -13.56
N ALA A 157 25.17 -4.97 -14.72
CA ALA A 157 25.91 -4.80 -15.99
C ALA A 157 26.76 -3.53 -15.98
N GLU A 158 26.20 -2.38 -15.57
CA GLU A 158 26.89 -1.09 -15.51
C GLU A 158 28.11 -1.13 -14.56
N GLY A 159 27.94 -1.70 -13.36
CA GLY A 159 28.98 -1.78 -12.33
C GLY A 159 29.90 -2.99 -12.46
N SER A 160 29.67 -3.88 -13.44
CA SER A 160 30.42 -5.14 -13.61
C SER A 160 30.44 -6.01 -12.34
N TYR A 161 29.34 -6.09 -11.60
CA TYR A 161 29.23 -6.87 -10.37
C TYR A 161 29.15 -8.36 -10.68
N MET A 162 30.27 -9.07 -10.50
CA MET A 162 30.38 -10.49 -10.83
C MET A 162 29.63 -11.40 -9.85
N GLY A 163 29.01 -12.44 -10.37
CA GLY A 163 28.35 -13.46 -9.55
C GLY A 163 27.01 -13.04 -8.93
N MET A 164 26.47 -11.90 -9.33
CA MET A 164 25.15 -11.43 -8.92
C MET A 164 24.09 -11.72 -9.99
N ASP A 165 22.87 -11.92 -9.53
CA ASP A 165 21.69 -12.15 -10.36
C ASP A 165 20.55 -11.21 -9.95
N GLY A 166 20.02 -10.46 -10.91
CA GLY A 166 19.01 -9.42 -10.66
C GLY A 166 17.71 -9.96 -10.09
N GLU A 167 17.28 -11.18 -10.50
CA GLU A 167 16.06 -11.80 -9.97
C GLU A 167 16.24 -12.20 -8.49
N ASN A 168 17.39 -12.78 -8.13
CA ASN A 168 17.68 -13.15 -6.76
C ASN A 168 17.79 -11.93 -5.83
N VAL A 169 18.40 -10.84 -6.31
CA VAL A 169 18.48 -9.58 -5.54
C VAL A 169 17.07 -8.97 -5.35
N ALA A 170 16.25 -8.95 -6.40
CA ALA A 170 14.88 -8.47 -6.32
C ALA A 170 14.04 -9.29 -5.32
N LEU A 171 14.15 -10.61 -5.37
CA LEU A 171 13.46 -11.50 -4.41
C LEU A 171 13.91 -11.25 -2.96
N THR A 172 15.21 -11.01 -2.76
CA THR A 172 15.75 -10.67 -1.44
C THR A 172 15.21 -9.34 -0.94
N LEU A 173 15.12 -8.33 -1.83
CA LEU A 173 14.56 -7.02 -1.51
C LEU A 173 13.09 -7.12 -1.08
N GLU A 174 12.26 -7.92 -1.77
CA GLU A 174 10.89 -8.19 -1.36
C GLU A 174 10.82 -8.80 0.07
N GLY A 175 11.67 -9.77 0.36
CA GLY A 175 11.76 -10.33 1.71
C GLY A 175 12.15 -9.31 2.77
N LEU A 176 13.00 -8.34 2.45
CA LEU A 176 13.33 -7.24 3.35
C LEU A 176 12.12 -6.32 3.60
N PHE A 177 11.36 -5.97 2.56
CA PHE A 177 10.14 -5.17 2.70
C PHE A 177 9.13 -5.83 3.63
N ASP A 178 8.83 -7.10 3.40
CA ASP A 178 7.90 -7.87 4.23
C ASP A 178 8.39 -7.96 5.69
N GLY A 179 9.67 -8.21 5.90
CA GLY A 179 10.29 -8.28 7.21
C GLY A 179 10.19 -6.95 7.97
N PHE A 180 10.47 -5.82 7.32
CA PHE A 180 10.35 -4.49 7.94
C PHE A 180 8.89 -4.12 8.20
N TRP A 181 7.96 -4.43 7.31
CA TRP A 181 6.52 -4.22 7.53
C TRP A 181 6.03 -4.99 8.76
N LEU A 182 6.41 -6.26 8.88
CA LEU A 182 6.09 -7.07 10.05
C LEU A 182 6.68 -6.47 11.34
N ASN A 183 7.95 -6.08 11.30
CA ASN A 183 8.63 -5.49 12.45
C ASN A 183 7.97 -4.16 12.89
N MET A 184 7.59 -3.29 11.96
CA MET A 184 6.87 -2.05 12.29
C MET A 184 5.48 -2.31 12.88
N LEU A 185 4.80 -3.37 12.46
CA LEU A 185 3.53 -3.77 13.07
C LEU A 185 3.71 -4.31 14.49
N MET A 186 4.69 -5.20 14.68
CA MET A 186 4.92 -5.92 15.95
C MET A 186 5.70 -5.09 16.96
N TYR A 187 6.65 -4.28 16.53
CA TYR A 187 7.61 -3.57 17.37
C TYR A 187 7.71 -2.07 17.05
N PRO A 188 6.58 -1.32 17.07
CA PRO A 188 6.52 0.07 16.58
C PRO A 188 7.40 1.05 17.36
N ALA A 189 7.85 0.67 18.57
CA ALA A 189 8.80 1.48 19.36
C ALA A 189 10.26 1.34 18.88
N LYS A 190 10.57 0.30 18.09
CA LYS A 190 11.93 0.01 17.62
C LYS A 190 12.11 0.22 16.12
N PHE A 191 11.03 0.12 15.35
CA PHE A 191 11.07 0.20 13.89
C PHE A 191 10.17 1.34 13.42
N SER A 192 10.77 2.32 12.76
CA SER A 192 10.08 3.39 12.04
C SER A 192 10.21 3.19 10.53
N ARG A 193 9.45 3.95 9.76
CA ARG A 193 9.55 3.97 8.29
C ARG A 193 10.90 4.50 7.84
N GLU A 194 11.35 5.58 8.46
CA GLU A 194 12.62 6.25 8.18
C GLU A 194 13.80 5.30 8.44
N GLU A 195 13.77 4.61 9.58
CA GLU A 195 14.79 3.61 9.92
C GLU A 195 14.76 2.43 8.95
N SER A 196 13.59 1.96 8.56
CA SER A 196 13.45 0.85 7.60
C SER A 196 13.99 1.22 6.22
N ILE A 197 13.69 2.43 5.71
CA ILE A 197 14.27 2.96 4.47
C ILE A 197 15.80 2.98 4.58
N ARG A 198 16.32 3.53 5.66
CA ARG A 198 17.77 3.63 5.88
C ARG A 198 18.46 2.27 5.88
N GLN A 199 17.86 1.26 6.52
CA GLN A 199 18.40 -0.10 6.56
C GLN A 199 18.37 -0.78 5.17
N VAL A 200 17.30 -0.61 4.41
CA VAL A 200 17.22 -1.14 3.03
C VAL A 200 18.26 -0.46 2.14
N LEU A 201 18.41 0.86 2.24
CA LEU A 201 19.42 1.57 1.44
C LEU A 201 20.85 1.21 1.84
N ALA A 202 21.13 1.01 3.13
CA ALA A 202 22.42 0.53 3.59
C ALA A 202 22.74 -0.87 3.04
N TYR A 203 21.75 -1.76 2.97
CA TYR A 203 21.89 -3.06 2.29
C TYR A 203 22.20 -2.89 0.81
N LEU A 204 21.49 -2.02 0.10
CA LEU A 204 21.74 -1.76 -1.33
C LEU A 204 23.10 -1.10 -1.57
N GLU A 205 23.56 -0.20 -0.70
CA GLU A 205 24.89 0.40 -0.78
C GLU A 205 25.99 -0.65 -0.56
N MET A 206 25.80 -1.57 0.38
CA MET A 206 26.74 -2.68 0.60
C MET A 206 26.85 -3.60 -0.63
N MET A 207 25.72 -3.87 -1.29
CA MET A 207 25.66 -4.73 -2.48
C MET A 207 26.15 -4.01 -3.75
N PHE A 208 25.84 -2.73 -3.89
CA PHE A 208 26.08 -1.93 -5.10
C PHE A 208 26.72 -0.56 -4.76
N PRO A 209 27.92 -0.52 -4.20
CA PRO A 209 28.53 0.70 -3.67
C PRO A 209 28.70 1.81 -4.71
N GLN A 210 28.95 1.47 -5.99
CA GLN A 210 29.09 2.48 -7.05
C GLN A 210 27.78 3.20 -7.38
N HIS A 211 26.61 2.58 -7.10
CA HIS A 211 25.29 3.08 -7.51
C HIS A 211 24.50 3.69 -6.34
N PHE A 212 24.74 3.23 -5.11
CA PHE A 212 24.00 3.67 -3.94
C PHE A 212 24.84 4.49 -2.93
N ALA A 213 26.14 4.73 -3.20
CA ALA A 213 26.94 5.62 -2.36
C ALA A 213 26.24 6.99 -2.21
N ASN A 214 26.15 7.50 -0.97
CA ASN A 214 25.53 8.78 -0.61
C ASN A 214 24.00 8.90 -0.81
N GLN A 215 23.28 7.79 -0.94
CA GLN A 215 21.81 7.82 -1.00
C GLN A 215 21.14 7.63 0.38
N ILE A 216 21.91 7.45 1.44
CA ILE A 216 21.43 7.24 2.81
C ILE A 216 21.11 8.57 3.54
N LEU A 217 21.54 9.71 2.98
CA LEU A 217 21.36 11.06 3.54
C LEU A 217 20.00 11.64 3.19
#